data_563c090b59d1dc5ec10fab72c777217f
#
_entry.id   563c090b59d1dc5ec10fab72c777217f
#
_cell.length_a   1.000
_cell.length_b   1.000
_cell.length_c   1.000
_cell.angle_alpha   90.00
_cell.angle_beta   90.00
_cell.angle_gamma   90.00
#
_symmetry.space_group_name_H-M   'P 1'
#
loop_
_entity.id
_entity.type
_entity.pdbx_description
1 polymer ?
#
loop_
_entity_poly.entity_id
_entity_poly.type
_entity_poly.pdbx_seq_one_letter_code
_entity_poly.pdbx_strand_id
1 'polypeptide(L)'
;MQAPCGSTDPRREDGAGDDDRSLAFAALNGGSAPAVARSVLVLGGARSGKSRHAEALVRARLAEGQTPVYVATAEARDAEMRRRIDEHRARRGPSWVTREETVDLAGVLVVESRAGRPILVDCLTLWLANLLESGRDADAASALLVHAVARIPGPVVIVANEVGLGIVPDNKLAREFRDRAGQLNQAMAAGCDAVVLVAAGLPLTLKGNP
;
A
#
# COMPACT_ATOMS: atom_id res chain seq x y z
N MET A 1 52.03 49.47 -32.00
CA MET A 1 52.36 48.42 -32.97
C MET A 1 51.54 47.14 -32.65
N GLN A 2 50.76 46.73 -33.60
CA GLN A 2 49.97 45.51 -33.70
C GLN A 2 48.72 45.35 -32.77
N ALA A 3 47.59 45.44 -33.39
CA ALA A 3 46.27 45.10 -32.91
C ALA A 3 46.05 43.57 -32.89
N PRO A 4 45.14 43.04 -32.03
CA PRO A 4 44.73 41.67 -32.07
C PRO A 4 43.48 41.46 -32.91
N CYS A 5 43.48 40.31 -33.56
CA CYS A 5 42.43 39.74 -34.37
C CYS A 5 41.24 39.28 -33.51
N GLY A 6 40.03 39.67 -33.88
CA GLY A 6 38.81 39.13 -33.32
C GLY A 6 38.44 37.79 -33.92
N SER A 7 37.91 36.90 -33.09
CA SER A 7 37.23 35.67 -33.51
C SER A 7 35.89 35.62 -32.77
N THR A 8 34.82 35.93 -33.48
CA THR A 8 33.44 35.68 -33.06
C THR A 8 33.08 34.25 -33.41
N ASP A 9 32.77 33.43 -32.38
CA ASP A 9 32.13 32.11 -32.53
C ASP A 9 30.61 32.29 -32.49
N PRO A 10 29.86 31.92 -33.53
CA PRO A 10 28.42 31.99 -33.57
C PRO A 10 27.83 30.60 -33.38
N ARG A 11 27.85 30.03 -32.16
CA ARG A 11 27.09 28.81 -31.85
C ARG A 11 26.61 28.83 -30.38
N ARG A 12 25.54 29.62 -30.14
CA ARG A 12 24.59 29.36 -29.09
C ARG A 12 23.24 29.17 -29.79
N GLU A 13 22.92 27.92 -30.10
CA GLU A 13 21.56 27.52 -30.46
C GLU A 13 20.86 27.08 -29.20
N ASP A 14 19.73 27.67 -28.98
CA ASP A 14 18.74 27.57 -27.95
C ASP A 14 18.29 26.13 -27.68
N GLY A 15 18.51 25.66 -26.46
CA GLY A 15 17.96 24.43 -25.91
C GLY A 15 16.51 24.60 -25.42
N ALA A 16 15.58 24.90 -26.33
CA ALA A 16 14.15 24.87 -26.08
C ALA A 16 13.51 23.89 -27.08
N GLY A 17 13.28 22.64 -26.70
CA GLY A 17 12.62 21.74 -27.62
C GLY A 17 12.43 20.29 -27.25
N ASP A 18 12.76 19.84 -26.05
CA ASP A 18 12.61 18.42 -25.72
C ASP A 18 11.37 18.06 -24.87
N ASP A 19 10.78 19.02 -24.16
CA ASP A 19 9.58 18.78 -23.35
C ASP A 19 8.29 18.68 -24.16
N ASP A 20 8.21 19.31 -25.30
CA ASP A 20 6.99 19.35 -26.14
C ASP A 20 6.78 18.06 -26.97
N ARG A 21 7.84 17.33 -27.26
CA ARG A 21 7.75 16.03 -27.97
C ARG A 21 7.26 14.88 -27.08
N SER A 22 7.54 14.95 -25.78
CA SER A 22 7.08 13.93 -24.82
C SER A 22 5.57 14.03 -24.59
N LEU A 23 5.02 15.23 -24.54
CA LEU A 23 3.59 15.49 -24.39
C LEU A 23 2.80 15.15 -25.66
N ALA A 24 3.38 15.40 -26.84
CA ALA A 24 2.77 15.07 -28.12
C ALA A 24 2.70 13.56 -28.37
N PHE A 25 3.68 12.78 -27.91
CA PHE A 25 3.67 11.32 -28.07
C PHE A 25 2.64 10.63 -27.17
N ALA A 26 2.34 11.21 -25.99
CA ALA A 26 1.28 10.73 -25.09
C ALA A 26 -0.12 11.00 -25.65
N ALA A 27 -0.32 12.08 -26.38
CA ALA A 27 -1.59 12.47 -26.99
C ALA A 27 -1.99 11.61 -28.20
N LEU A 28 -1.02 10.99 -28.89
CA LEU A 28 -1.28 10.16 -30.09
C LEU A 28 -1.73 8.74 -29.77
N ASN A 29 -1.57 8.27 -28.50
CA ASN A 29 -1.92 6.89 -28.13
C ASN A 29 -3.30 6.73 -27.44
N GLY A 30 -4.14 7.75 -27.41
CA GLY A 30 -5.54 7.64 -26.93
C GLY A 30 -5.67 7.10 -25.51
N GLY A 31 -4.58 7.04 -24.72
CA GLY A 31 -4.56 6.55 -23.35
C GLY A 31 -5.14 7.59 -22.41
N SER A 32 -6.36 7.39 -21.92
CA SER A 32 -6.82 8.08 -20.71
C SER A 32 -5.72 7.92 -19.65
N ALA A 33 -5.43 9.00 -18.90
CA ALA A 33 -4.53 8.92 -17.76
C ALA A 33 -4.88 7.66 -16.94
N PRO A 34 -3.89 6.82 -16.56
CA PRO A 34 -4.18 5.59 -15.86
C PRO A 34 -5.02 5.89 -14.62
N ALA A 35 -6.20 5.28 -14.55
CA ALA A 35 -7.11 5.49 -13.44
C ALA A 35 -6.38 5.16 -12.13
N VAL A 36 -6.54 6.02 -11.12
CA VAL A 36 -5.96 5.79 -9.78
C VAL A 36 -6.53 4.48 -9.23
N ALA A 37 -5.65 3.63 -8.73
CA ALA A 37 -6.02 2.33 -8.19
C ALA A 37 -7.04 2.45 -7.05
N ARG A 38 -8.12 1.65 -7.09
CA ARG A 38 -9.10 1.56 -6.00
C ARG A 38 -8.57 0.70 -4.86
N SER A 39 -7.86 -0.36 -5.19
CA SER A 39 -7.27 -1.28 -4.22
C SER A 39 -5.74 -1.27 -4.31
N VAL A 40 -5.07 -1.01 -3.19
CA VAL A 40 -3.62 -0.92 -3.13
C VAL A 40 -3.09 -1.83 -2.02
N LEU A 41 -2.20 -2.75 -2.38
CA LEU A 41 -1.42 -3.53 -1.43
C LEU A 41 -0.09 -2.83 -1.14
N VAL A 42 0.18 -2.54 0.13
CA VAL A 42 1.44 -1.93 0.60
C VAL A 42 2.24 -2.96 1.38
N LEU A 43 3.30 -3.44 0.76
CA LEU A 43 4.24 -4.42 1.33
C LEU A 43 5.46 -3.75 1.96
N GLY A 44 6.13 -4.45 2.85
CA GLY A 44 7.44 -4.03 3.39
C GLY A 44 7.80 -4.72 4.70
N GLY A 45 9.08 -4.72 5.04
CA GLY A 45 9.59 -5.29 6.28
C GLY A 45 9.17 -4.53 7.54
N ALA A 46 9.53 -5.04 8.70
CA ALA A 46 9.35 -4.34 9.97
C ALA A 46 10.02 -2.95 9.91
N ARG A 47 9.32 -1.91 10.41
CA ARG A 47 9.81 -0.53 10.46
C ARG A 47 10.22 0.08 9.09
N SER A 48 9.76 -0.49 7.97
CA SER A 48 10.06 0.01 6.62
C SER A 48 9.43 1.37 6.29
N GLY A 49 8.44 1.82 7.06
CA GLY A 49 7.64 3.02 6.75
C GLY A 49 6.31 2.73 6.04
N LYS A 50 5.98 1.46 5.77
CA LYS A 50 4.77 1.05 5.02
C LYS A 50 3.46 1.60 5.56
N SER A 51 3.23 1.56 6.90
CA SER A 51 1.98 2.09 7.49
C SER A 51 1.87 3.60 7.29
N ARG A 52 2.99 4.36 7.38
CA ARG A 52 3.00 5.80 7.09
C ARG A 52 2.65 6.07 5.63
N HIS A 53 3.24 5.30 4.71
CA HIS A 53 2.94 5.42 3.29
C HIS A 53 1.47 5.08 2.99
N ALA A 54 0.94 4.00 3.57
CA ALA A 54 -0.45 3.61 3.44
C ALA A 54 -1.43 4.67 3.97
N GLU A 55 -1.13 5.29 5.13
CA GLU A 55 -1.91 6.41 5.66
C GLU A 55 -1.90 7.63 4.72
N ALA A 56 -0.77 7.93 4.08
CA ALA A 56 -0.66 9.02 3.10
C ALA A 56 -1.51 8.73 1.86
N LEU A 57 -1.48 7.49 1.35
CA LEU A 57 -2.31 7.07 0.23
C LEU A 57 -3.81 7.20 0.53
N VAL A 58 -4.25 6.84 1.73
CA VAL A 58 -5.65 7.00 2.14
C VAL A 58 -6.02 8.48 2.23
N ARG A 59 -5.17 9.31 2.84
CA ARG A 59 -5.42 10.76 2.96
C ARG A 59 -5.51 11.45 1.61
N ALA A 60 -4.69 11.05 0.64
CA ALA A 60 -4.72 11.59 -0.72
C ALA A 60 -6.03 11.26 -1.48
N ARG A 61 -6.79 10.28 -1.01
CA ARG A 61 -8.08 9.84 -1.60
C ARG A 61 -9.30 10.36 -0.87
N LEU A 62 -9.13 11.15 0.20
CA LEU A 62 -10.24 11.73 0.93
C LEU A 62 -10.86 12.87 0.15
N ALA A 63 -12.16 12.80 -0.08
CA ALA A 63 -12.93 13.98 -0.46
C ALA A 63 -13.21 14.87 0.77
N GLU A 64 -13.55 16.12 0.52
CA GLU A 64 -13.89 17.07 1.58
C GLU A 64 -15.01 16.54 2.48
N GLY A 65 -14.83 16.64 3.79
CA GLY A 65 -15.79 16.17 4.79
C GLY A 65 -15.83 14.65 5.01
N GLN A 66 -15.03 13.86 4.29
CA GLN A 66 -14.97 12.41 4.51
C GLN A 66 -14.08 12.02 5.68
N THR A 67 -14.51 10.99 6.40
CA THR A 67 -13.75 10.37 7.49
C THR A 67 -13.33 8.97 7.07
N PRO A 68 -12.02 8.67 7.00
CA PRO A 68 -11.53 7.35 6.60
C PRO A 68 -11.73 6.32 7.71
N VAL A 69 -11.80 5.05 7.32
CA VAL A 69 -11.86 3.91 8.24
C VAL A 69 -10.48 3.28 8.39
N TYR A 70 -10.10 3.02 9.62
CA TYR A 70 -8.92 2.22 9.96
C TYR A 70 -9.38 0.89 10.55
N VAL A 71 -9.11 -0.20 9.86
CA VAL A 71 -9.38 -1.55 10.34
C VAL A 71 -8.12 -2.09 10.99
N ALA A 72 -8.17 -2.21 12.33
CA ALA A 72 -7.09 -2.72 13.15
C ALA A 72 -7.23 -4.23 13.32
N THR A 73 -6.21 -4.97 12.92
CA THR A 73 -6.17 -6.43 13.09
C THR A 73 -5.30 -6.87 14.27
N ALA A 74 -4.58 -5.93 14.90
CA ALA A 74 -3.74 -6.19 16.04
C ALA A 74 -4.56 -6.37 17.32
N GLU A 75 -4.24 -7.39 18.10
CA GLU A 75 -4.69 -7.55 19.47
C GLU A 75 -3.61 -7.07 20.45
N ALA A 76 -4.02 -6.33 21.48
CA ALA A 76 -3.12 -5.79 22.50
C ALA A 76 -2.71 -6.87 23.54
N ARG A 77 -2.05 -7.95 23.07
CA ARG A 77 -1.75 -9.14 23.88
C ARG A 77 -0.68 -8.91 24.96
N ASP A 78 0.25 -8.00 24.69
CA ASP A 78 1.32 -7.64 25.61
C ASP A 78 1.58 -6.13 25.66
N ALA A 79 2.49 -5.69 26.55
CA ALA A 79 2.80 -4.29 26.76
C ALA A 79 3.51 -3.66 25.55
N GLU A 80 4.28 -4.44 24.79
CA GLU A 80 4.94 -3.95 23.58
C GLU A 80 3.92 -3.66 22.49
N MET A 81 3.00 -4.59 22.24
CA MET A 81 1.95 -4.44 21.24
C MET A 81 1.01 -3.28 21.60
N ARG A 82 0.61 -3.14 22.89
CA ARG A 82 -0.16 -1.99 23.36
C ARG A 82 0.52 -0.67 23.02
N ARG A 83 1.80 -0.51 23.36
CA ARG A 83 2.56 0.70 23.04
C ARG A 83 2.60 0.98 21.54
N ARG A 84 2.78 -0.04 20.70
CA ARG A 84 2.77 0.11 19.24
C ARG A 84 1.41 0.57 18.71
N ILE A 85 0.33 0.01 19.22
CA ILE A 85 -1.05 0.43 18.87
C ILE A 85 -1.26 1.89 19.26
N ASP A 86 -0.84 2.29 20.45
CA ASP A 86 -0.98 3.67 20.95
C ASP A 86 -0.15 4.65 20.11
N GLU A 87 1.09 4.32 19.75
CA GLU A 87 1.93 5.10 18.84
C GLU A 87 1.27 5.29 17.47
N HIS A 88 0.70 4.23 16.90
CA HIS A 88 -0.04 4.28 15.63
C HIS A 88 -1.31 5.14 15.75
N ARG A 89 -2.07 5.01 16.85
CA ARG A 89 -3.26 5.81 17.12
C ARG A 89 -2.92 7.30 17.27
N ALA A 90 -1.89 7.62 18.04
CA ALA A 90 -1.42 9.00 18.25
C ALA A 90 -0.97 9.65 16.93
N ARG A 91 -0.23 8.90 16.08
CA ARG A 91 0.24 9.40 14.78
C ARG A 91 -0.91 9.69 13.80
N ARG A 92 -1.95 8.85 13.78
CA ARG A 92 -3.11 9.04 12.90
C ARG A 92 -3.96 10.24 13.30
N GLY A 93 -4.02 10.52 14.59
CA GLY A 93 -4.89 11.55 15.14
C GLY A 93 -6.38 11.15 15.18
N PRO A 94 -7.29 12.07 15.58
CA PRO A 94 -8.69 11.76 15.83
C PRO A 94 -9.56 11.65 14.57
N SER A 95 -9.03 11.97 13.39
CA SER A 95 -9.81 12.05 12.14
C SER A 95 -10.12 10.69 11.49
N TRP A 96 -9.95 9.59 12.20
CA TRP A 96 -10.20 8.23 11.71
C TRP A 96 -11.28 7.53 12.54
N VAL A 97 -12.18 6.83 11.86
CA VAL A 97 -13.02 5.83 12.51
C VAL A 97 -12.23 4.54 12.64
N THR A 98 -11.97 4.08 13.85
CA THR A 98 -11.28 2.80 14.07
C THR A 98 -12.30 1.67 14.22
N ARG A 99 -12.07 0.56 13.50
CA ARG A 99 -12.73 -0.74 13.65
C ARG A 99 -11.70 -1.76 14.05
N GLU A 100 -11.92 -2.43 15.15
CA GLU A 100 -11.08 -3.55 15.59
C GLU A 100 -11.72 -4.82 15.07
N GLU A 101 -11.02 -5.54 14.19
CA GLU A 101 -11.46 -6.79 13.61
C GLU A 101 -10.28 -7.72 13.37
N THR A 102 -10.25 -8.83 14.06
CA THR A 102 -9.12 -9.74 14.09
C THR A 102 -9.30 -10.98 13.21
N VAL A 103 -10.52 -11.28 12.75
CA VAL A 103 -10.89 -12.52 12.05
C VAL A 103 -11.71 -12.27 10.80
N ASP A 104 -12.90 -11.63 10.89
CA ASP A 104 -13.81 -11.44 9.74
C ASP A 104 -13.51 -10.16 8.96
N LEU A 105 -12.32 -10.09 8.41
CA LEU A 105 -11.88 -8.91 7.65
C LEU A 105 -12.70 -8.66 6.40
N ALA A 106 -13.12 -9.73 5.70
CA ALA A 106 -13.94 -9.61 4.50
C ALA A 106 -15.32 -9.01 4.83
N GLY A 107 -15.98 -9.45 5.90
CA GLY A 107 -17.26 -8.91 6.36
C GLY A 107 -17.17 -7.43 6.73
N VAL A 108 -16.15 -7.03 7.48
CA VAL A 108 -15.93 -5.60 7.82
C VAL A 108 -15.70 -4.75 6.57
N LEU A 109 -14.90 -5.22 5.61
CA LEU A 109 -14.68 -4.48 4.37
C LEU A 109 -15.98 -4.27 3.60
N VAL A 110 -16.85 -5.27 3.49
CA VAL A 110 -18.14 -5.15 2.82
C VAL A 110 -19.05 -4.14 3.53
N VAL A 111 -19.09 -4.16 4.86
CA VAL A 111 -19.93 -3.24 5.66
C VAL A 111 -19.42 -1.79 5.59
N GLU A 112 -18.12 -1.59 5.66
CA GLU A 112 -17.51 -0.24 5.72
C GLU A 112 -17.24 0.35 4.33
N SER A 113 -17.22 -0.44 3.26
CA SER A 113 -16.92 -0.01 1.89
C SER A 113 -18.10 0.69 1.23
N ARG A 114 -18.41 1.88 1.68
CA ARG A 114 -19.38 2.75 1.00
C ARG A 114 -18.69 3.57 -0.08
N ALA A 115 -19.44 3.95 -1.11
CA ALA A 115 -18.90 4.73 -2.21
C ALA A 115 -18.11 5.95 -1.72
N GLY A 116 -16.86 6.05 -2.11
CA GLY A 116 -15.98 7.17 -1.81
C GLY A 116 -15.36 7.18 -0.40
N ARG A 117 -15.67 6.23 0.50
CA ARG A 117 -15.08 6.20 1.84
C ARG A 117 -13.79 5.36 1.86
N PRO A 118 -12.61 5.96 2.02
CA PRO A 118 -11.35 5.22 2.03
C PRO A 118 -11.19 4.35 3.28
N ILE A 119 -10.66 3.15 3.09
CA ILE A 119 -10.39 2.17 4.14
C ILE A 119 -8.89 1.87 4.16
N LEU A 120 -8.30 1.80 5.36
CA LEU A 120 -6.97 1.28 5.61
C LEU A 120 -7.06 0.02 6.48
N VAL A 121 -6.49 -1.08 6.00
CA VAL A 121 -6.32 -2.32 6.78
C VAL A 121 -4.87 -2.43 7.26
N ASP A 122 -4.64 -2.52 8.57
CA ASP A 122 -3.31 -2.66 9.16
C ASP A 122 -3.31 -3.74 10.27
N CYS A 123 -2.85 -4.99 9.99
CA CYS A 123 -2.26 -5.49 8.75
C CYS A 123 -2.66 -6.97 8.50
N LEU A 124 -2.51 -7.45 7.25
CA LEU A 124 -2.82 -8.85 6.91
C LEU A 124 -1.94 -9.86 7.64
N THR A 125 -0.72 -9.50 7.98
CA THR A 125 0.21 -10.40 8.66
C THR A 125 -0.27 -10.77 10.07
N LEU A 126 -0.79 -9.80 10.83
CA LEU A 126 -1.38 -10.06 12.15
C LEU A 126 -2.73 -10.76 12.01
N TRP A 127 -3.54 -10.38 11.03
CA TRP A 127 -4.78 -11.08 10.74
C TRP A 127 -4.55 -12.56 10.42
N LEU A 128 -3.56 -12.90 9.59
CA LEU A 128 -3.20 -14.29 9.31
C LEU A 128 -2.77 -15.03 10.58
N ALA A 129 -1.97 -14.40 11.44
CA ALA A 129 -1.59 -14.98 12.72
C ALA A 129 -2.81 -15.28 13.60
N ASN A 130 -3.76 -14.36 13.69
CA ASN A 130 -5.00 -14.54 14.46
C ASN A 130 -5.84 -15.70 13.92
N LEU A 131 -5.95 -15.85 12.58
CA LEU A 131 -6.67 -16.99 11.98
C LEU A 131 -6.03 -18.32 12.35
N LEU A 132 -4.70 -18.43 12.21
CA LEU A 132 -3.98 -19.68 12.51
C LEU A 132 -4.08 -20.05 14.00
N GLU A 133 -3.94 -19.06 14.89
CA GLU A 133 -4.06 -19.26 16.33
C GLU A 133 -5.49 -19.63 16.77
N SER A 134 -6.50 -19.09 16.10
CA SER A 134 -7.91 -19.44 16.37
C SER A 134 -8.37 -20.75 15.70
N GLY A 135 -7.47 -21.44 14.96
CA GLY A 135 -7.80 -22.69 14.26
C GLY A 135 -8.77 -22.49 13.09
N ARG A 136 -8.87 -21.27 12.56
CA ARG A 136 -9.71 -20.96 11.40
C ARG A 136 -9.03 -21.42 10.10
N ASP A 137 -9.84 -21.74 9.11
CA ASP A 137 -9.36 -22.02 7.75
C ASP A 137 -8.82 -20.72 7.11
N ALA A 138 -7.49 -20.54 7.18
CA ALA A 138 -6.82 -19.36 6.68
C ALA A 138 -6.89 -19.27 5.14
N ASP A 139 -6.95 -20.39 4.43
CA ASP A 139 -6.99 -20.42 2.97
C ASP A 139 -8.38 -19.99 2.48
N ALA A 140 -9.45 -20.52 3.09
CA ALA A 140 -10.81 -20.08 2.80
C ALA A 140 -11.03 -18.59 3.15
N ALA A 141 -10.55 -18.13 4.30
CA ALA A 141 -10.65 -16.74 4.71
C ALA A 141 -9.87 -15.80 3.75
N SER A 142 -8.69 -16.20 3.30
CA SER A 142 -7.88 -15.46 2.34
C SER A 142 -8.59 -15.34 0.99
N ALA A 143 -9.19 -16.42 0.49
CA ALA A 143 -9.95 -16.40 -0.76
C ALA A 143 -11.17 -15.45 -0.67
N LEU A 144 -11.90 -15.48 0.43
CA LEU A 144 -13.03 -14.55 0.69
C LEU A 144 -12.56 -13.11 0.73
N LEU A 145 -11.44 -12.81 1.38
CA LEU A 145 -10.88 -11.46 1.44
C LEU A 145 -10.47 -10.93 0.07
N VAL A 146 -9.74 -11.71 -0.73
CA VAL A 146 -9.36 -11.35 -2.11
C VAL A 146 -10.60 -11.03 -2.94
N HIS A 147 -11.62 -11.90 -2.84
CA HIS A 147 -12.88 -11.70 -3.56
C HIS A 147 -13.63 -10.42 -3.11
N ALA A 148 -13.65 -10.13 -1.81
CA ALA A 148 -14.24 -8.91 -1.27
C ALA A 148 -13.52 -7.67 -1.80
N VAL A 149 -12.18 -7.62 -1.70
CA VAL A 149 -11.35 -6.48 -2.16
C VAL A 149 -11.58 -6.17 -3.64
N ALA A 150 -11.71 -7.18 -4.49
CA ALA A 150 -11.96 -6.99 -5.92
C ALA A 150 -13.33 -6.35 -6.22
N ARG A 151 -14.28 -6.36 -5.29
CA ARG A 151 -15.68 -5.97 -5.51
C ARG A 151 -16.15 -4.76 -4.72
N ILE A 152 -15.41 -4.33 -3.72
CA ILE A 152 -15.80 -3.16 -2.91
C ILE A 152 -15.77 -1.88 -3.76
N PRO A 153 -16.76 -0.99 -3.60
CA PRO A 153 -16.90 0.22 -4.43
C PRO A 153 -15.93 1.35 -4.05
N GLY A 154 -15.44 1.36 -2.82
CA GLY A 154 -14.60 2.43 -2.28
C GLY A 154 -13.11 2.11 -2.37
N PRO A 155 -12.23 3.12 -2.19
CA PRO A 155 -10.80 2.90 -2.16
C PRO A 155 -10.38 2.14 -0.90
N VAL A 156 -9.53 1.13 -1.06
CA VAL A 156 -8.94 0.36 0.04
C VAL A 156 -7.44 0.30 -0.09
N VAL A 157 -6.74 0.57 1.01
CA VAL A 157 -5.30 0.38 1.14
C VAL A 157 -5.04 -0.70 2.19
N ILE A 158 -4.27 -1.70 1.85
CA ILE A 158 -4.04 -2.88 2.68
C ILE A 158 -2.56 -3.00 2.97
N VAL A 159 -2.19 -3.10 4.25
CA VAL A 159 -0.79 -3.25 4.68
C VAL A 159 -0.50 -4.72 4.96
N ALA A 160 0.64 -5.22 4.48
CA ALA A 160 1.17 -6.52 4.84
C ALA A 160 2.69 -6.48 5.05
N ASN A 161 3.19 -7.36 5.92
CA ASN A 161 4.64 -7.52 6.05
C ASN A 161 5.17 -8.48 4.98
N GLU A 162 6.32 -8.16 4.42
CA GLU A 162 7.15 -9.12 3.72
C GLU A 162 8.06 -9.83 4.76
N VAL A 163 7.80 -11.11 4.96
CA VAL A 163 8.50 -11.94 5.97
C VAL A 163 9.37 -13.04 5.34
N GLY A 164 9.37 -13.13 4.00
CA GLY A 164 10.07 -14.17 3.23
C GLY A 164 11.54 -13.85 2.92
N LEU A 165 11.96 -12.58 3.03
CA LEU A 165 13.31 -12.13 2.66
C LEU A 165 14.39 -12.39 3.74
N GLY A 166 14.02 -13.00 4.87
CA GLY A 166 14.93 -13.32 5.97
C GLY A 166 15.53 -14.72 5.88
N ILE A 167 16.36 -15.06 6.89
CA ILE A 167 16.89 -16.41 7.08
C ILE A 167 15.71 -17.38 7.33
N VAL A 168 15.85 -18.60 6.82
CA VAL A 168 14.83 -19.65 7.01
C VAL A 168 14.69 -19.95 8.51
N PRO A 169 13.48 -19.85 9.08
CA PRO A 169 13.27 -20.11 10.50
C PRO A 169 13.57 -21.57 10.90
N ASP A 170 14.14 -21.77 12.08
CA ASP A 170 14.50 -23.10 12.59
C ASP A 170 13.27 -23.94 12.92
N ASN A 171 12.19 -23.31 13.45
CA ASN A 171 10.99 -24.05 13.85
C ASN A 171 9.98 -24.17 12.69
N LYS A 172 9.24 -25.28 12.70
CA LYS A 172 8.26 -25.62 11.65
C LYS A 172 7.12 -24.59 11.57
N LEU A 173 6.59 -24.14 12.69
CA LEU A 173 5.46 -23.21 12.74
C LEU A 173 5.80 -21.87 12.06
N ALA A 174 6.98 -21.33 12.34
CA ALA A 174 7.42 -20.09 11.72
C ALA A 174 7.65 -20.24 10.21
N ARG A 175 8.11 -21.41 9.73
CA ARG A 175 8.20 -21.68 8.29
C ARG A 175 6.83 -21.74 7.65
N GLU A 176 5.90 -22.45 8.26
CA GLU A 176 4.51 -22.54 7.77
C GLU A 176 3.83 -21.18 7.73
N PHE A 177 3.98 -20.37 8.78
CA PHE A 177 3.48 -19.00 8.80
C PHE A 177 4.09 -18.14 7.67
N ARG A 178 5.41 -18.19 7.48
CA ARG A 178 6.11 -17.47 6.43
C ARG A 178 5.58 -17.84 5.04
N ASP A 179 5.41 -19.14 4.79
CA ASP A 179 4.97 -19.66 3.49
C ASP A 179 3.51 -19.24 3.21
N ARG A 180 2.62 -19.33 4.20
CA ARG A 180 1.22 -18.85 4.10
C ARG A 180 1.14 -17.33 3.94
N ALA A 181 1.98 -16.57 4.62
CA ALA A 181 2.05 -15.11 4.45
C ALA A 181 2.48 -14.74 3.02
N GLY A 182 3.46 -15.45 2.46
CA GLY A 182 3.87 -15.28 1.06
C GLY A 182 2.75 -15.60 0.07
N GLN A 183 2.02 -16.70 0.28
CA GLN A 183 0.87 -17.08 -0.56
C GLN A 183 -0.26 -16.03 -0.49
N LEU A 184 -0.59 -15.54 0.71
CA LEU A 184 -1.58 -14.48 0.91
C LEU A 184 -1.15 -13.18 0.19
N ASN A 185 0.13 -12.78 0.34
CA ASN A 185 0.66 -11.60 -0.34
C ASN A 185 0.57 -11.74 -1.87
N GLN A 186 0.85 -12.90 -2.43
CA GLN A 186 0.71 -13.16 -3.87
C GLN A 186 -0.75 -13.08 -4.32
N ALA A 187 -1.67 -13.71 -3.60
CA ALA A 187 -3.10 -13.70 -3.93
C ALA A 187 -3.66 -12.26 -3.87
N MET A 188 -3.31 -11.50 -2.84
CA MET A 188 -3.70 -10.09 -2.70
C MET A 188 -3.07 -9.21 -3.80
N ALA A 189 -1.79 -9.43 -4.14
CA ALA A 189 -1.11 -8.70 -5.21
C ALA A 189 -1.76 -8.95 -6.58
N ALA A 190 -2.22 -10.19 -6.83
CA ALA A 190 -2.98 -10.51 -8.04
C ALA A 190 -4.34 -9.79 -8.07
N GLY A 191 -5.06 -9.73 -6.94
CA GLY A 191 -6.40 -9.15 -6.80
C GLY A 191 -6.44 -7.62 -6.69
N CYS A 192 -5.41 -6.96 -6.19
CA CYS A 192 -5.34 -5.51 -6.06
C CYS A 192 -4.99 -4.82 -7.38
N ASP A 193 -5.48 -3.59 -7.59
CA ASP A 193 -5.18 -2.77 -8.77
C ASP A 193 -3.73 -2.29 -8.77
N ALA A 194 -3.16 -2.00 -7.59
CA ALA A 194 -1.77 -1.59 -7.44
C ALA A 194 -1.06 -2.29 -6.27
N VAL A 195 0.26 -2.41 -6.40
CA VAL A 195 1.14 -2.99 -5.38
C VAL A 195 2.37 -2.12 -5.21
N VAL A 196 2.67 -1.77 -3.95
CA VAL A 196 3.83 -0.96 -3.58
C VAL A 196 4.67 -1.71 -2.55
N LEU A 197 5.98 -1.80 -2.77
CA LEU A 197 6.95 -2.25 -1.77
C LEU A 197 7.60 -1.03 -1.12
N VAL A 198 7.56 -0.95 0.22
CA VAL A 198 8.23 0.13 0.97
C VAL A 198 9.49 -0.41 1.64
N ALA A 199 10.63 0.13 1.25
CA ALA A 199 11.93 -0.19 1.83
C ALA A 199 12.63 1.11 2.27
N ALA A 200 13.16 1.15 3.49
CA ALA A 200 13.84 2.33 4.05
C ALA A 200 13.04 3.66 3.92
N GLY A 201 11.71 3.60 4.01
CA GLY A 201 10.82 4.75 3.87
C GLY A 201 10.49 5.13 2.43
N LEU A 202 11.11 4.48 1.44
CA LEU A 202 10.94 4.77 0.01
C LEU A 202 9.95 3.77 -0.61
N PRO A 203 8.89 4.26 -1.30
CA PRO A 203 7.97 3.39 -2.04
C PRO A 203 8.55 2.99 -3.39
N LEU A 204 8.42 1.72 -3.73
CA LEU A 204 8.68 1.17 -5.05
C LEU A 204 7.38 0.56 -5.59
N THR A 205 6.86 1.11 -6.68
CA THR A 205 5.67 0.56 -7.34
C THR A 205 6.04 -0.71 -8.09
N LEU A 206 5.36 -1.82 -7.75
CA LEU A 206 5.52 -3.12 -8.40
C LEU A 206 4.43 -3.40 -9.43
N LYS A 207 3.23 -2.82 -9.24
CA LYS A 207 2.07 -3.00 -10.12
C LYS A 207 1.18 -1.77 -10.06
N GLY A 208 0.59 -1.39 -11.19
CA GLY A 208 -0.46 -0.35 -11.29
C GLY A 208 0.03 1.06 -11.00
N ASN A 209 -0.95 1.95 -10.77
CA ASN A 209 -0.73 3.37 -10.40
C ASN A 209 -1.39 3.63 -9.05
N PRO A 210 -0.61 3.56 -7.93
CA PRO A 210 -1.13 3.67 -6.57
C PRO A 210 -1.62 5.07 -6.22
#